data_85f9b7c551fcff97dcf44e4148c2d928
#
_entry.id   85f9b7c551fcff97dcf44e4148c2d928
#
_cell.length_a   1.000
_cell.length_b   1.000
_cell.length_c   1.000
_cell.angle_alpha   90.00
_cell.angle_beta   90.00
_cell.angle_gamma   90.00
#
_symmetry.space_group_name_H-M   'P 1'
#
loop_
_entity.id
_entity.type
_entity.pdbx_description
1 polymer ?
#
loop_
_entity_poly.entity_id
_entity_poly.type
_entity_poly.pdbx_seq_one_letter_code
_entity_poly.pdbx_strand_id
1 'polypeptide(L)'
;MAIIKVKTGGITADAVTDALIADDVVGTEHLTANEVDTAALKADAVTGAELADNAVNSEHYTDGSIDNAHIADDAIDSEHYAAGSIDTAHIADGQITTAKLAGAVFTGATDIGAAIVDADLFLMDDGAGGTIRKTTAARLKTYAGGGNTPQFSARSSTNQTLSNNTLTKVVFGTEIFDPQSTFASSRFTPGVAGNYFMTASVRFANESTYEPVLRPYFNGSGLYWVTGTITAQDQYMNVSFSFAITMDADDYVEIYARQNSGTNVSVHGGSDVGTVFNGFKIT
;
A
#
# COMPACT_ATOMS: atom_id res chain seq x y z
N MET A 1 -99.87 0.83 5.41
CA MET A 1 -99.27 -0.06 4.44
C MET A 1 -98.93 -1.37 5.15
N ALA A 2 -99.53 -2.52 4.74
CA ALA A 2 -99.32 -3.79 5.45
C ALA A 2 -97.95 -4.38 5.01
N ILE A 3 -97.08 -4.60 5.94
CA ILE A 3 -95.82 -5.28 5.69
C ILE A 3 -96.09 -6.75 5.49
N ILE A 4 -95.96 -7.25 4.26
CA ILE A 4 -96.06 -8.69 3.96
C ILE A 4 -94.70 -9.33 4.40
N LYS A 5 -94.71 -10.05 5.50
CA LYS A 5 -93.55 -10.90 5.87
C LYS A 5 -93.59 -12.16 5.01
N VAL A 6 -92.62 -12.29 4.13
CA VAL A 6 -92.37 -13.53 3.39
C VAL A 6 -91.69 -14.51 4.32
N LYS A 7 -92.28 -15.73 4.54
CA LYS A 7 -91.67 -16.77 5.34
C LYS A 7 -90.48 -17.40 4.62
N THR A 8 -89.45 -17.85 5.39
CA THR A 8 -88.35 -18.66 4.87
C THR A 8 -88.94 -19.82 4.04
N GLY A 9 -88.59 -19.97 2.81
CA GLY A 9 -89.18 -20.94 1.84
C GLY A 9 -90.24 -20.40 0.89
N GLY A 10 -90.64 -19.12 1.03
CA GLY A 10 -91.53 -18.46 0.11
C GLY A 10 -90.90 -17.74 -1.06
N ILE A 11 -89.56 -17.72 -1.09
CA ILE A 11 -88.79 -17.15 -2.19
C ILE A 11 -88.05 -18.30 -2.85
N THR A 12 -88.33 -18.58 -4.10
CA THR A 12 -87.52 -19.55 -4.88
C THR A 12 -86.17 -19.00 -5.25
N ALA A 13 -85.19 -19.87 -5.55
CA ALA A 13 -83.91 -19.44 -6.05
C ALA A 13 -84.10 -18.50 -7.25
N ASP A 14 -83.33 -17.45 -7.33
CA ASP A 14 -83.39 -16.41 -8.37
C ASP A 14 -84.66 -15.56 -8.41
N ALA A 15 -85.56 -15.64 -7.39
CA ALA A 15 -86.74 -14.80 -7.31
C ALA A 15 -86.45 -13.35 -6.92
N VAL A 16 -85.28 -13.09 -6.34
CA VAL A 16 -84.81 -11.77 -6.05
C VAL A 16 -83.69 -11.47 -7.04
N THR A 17 -83.93 -10.67 -7.99
CA THR A 17 -82.96 -10.22 -8.99
C THR A 17 -82.40 -8.84 -8.59
N ASP A 18 -81.29 -8.45 -9.18
CA ASP A 18 -80.65 -7.13 -9.02
C ASP A 18 -81.63 -5.99 -9.28
N ALA A 19 -82.57 -6.17 -10.23
CA ALA A 19 -83.64 -5.19 -10.50
C ALA A 19 -84.65 -5.00 -9.33
N LEU A 20 -84.70 -5.93 -8.39
CA LEU A 20 -85.61 -5.90 -7.22
C LEU A 20 -84.90 -5.39 -5.96
N ILE A 21 -83.58 -5.29 -5.99
CA ILE A 21 -82.81 -4.74 -4.94
C ILE A 21 -82.40 -3.31 -5.36
N ALA A 22 -82.98 -2.30 -4.73
CA ALA A 22 -82.54 -0.93 -5.01
C ALA A 22 -81.11 -0.72 -4.59
N ASP A 23 -80.40 0.19 -5.23
CA ASP A 23 -79.07 0.60 -4.86
C ASP A 23 -79.00 0.97 -3.36
N ASP A 24 -77.95 0.59 -2.70
CA ASP A 24 -77.66 0.86 -1.25
C ASP A 24 -78.64 0.16 -0.26
N VAL A 25 -79.46 -0.82 -0.69
CA VAL A 25 -80.35 -1.56 0.23
C VAL A 25 -79.61 -2.65 1.02
N VAL A 26 -78.49 -3.18 0.51
CA VAL A 26 -77.67 -4.16 1.23
C VAL A 26 -76.59 -3.42 2.01
N GLY A 27 -76.91 -3.09 3.26
CA GLY A 27 -75.97 -2.47 4.17
C GLY A 27 -75.19 -3.50 4.99
N THR A 28 -74.27 -3.01 5.82
CA THR A 28 -73.40 -3.86 6.70
C THR A 28 -74.21 -4.73 7.67
N GLU A 29 -75.47 -4.32 8.03
CA GLU A 29 -76.39 -5.08 8.87
C GLU A 29 -76.95 -6.30 8.17
N HIS A 30 -76.85 -6.39 6.84
CA HIS A 30 -77.33 -7.49 6.03
C HIS A 30 -76.25 -8.54 5.73
N LEU A 31 -75.00 -8.22 6.01
CA LEU A 31 -73.86 -9.11 5.81
C LEU A 31 -73.28 -9.52 7.20
N THR A 32 -73.37 -10.77 7.54
CA THR A 32 -72.73 -11.29 8.73
C THR A 32 -71.31 -11.59 8.41
N ALA A 33 -70.47 -11.78 9.48
CA ALA A 33 -69.06 -12.06 9.32
C ALA A 33 -68.88 -13.30 8.39
N ASN A 34 -67.93 -13.19 7.44
CA ASN A 34 -67.57 -14.19 6.44
C ASN A 34 -68.63 -14.52 5.35
N GLU A 35 -69.71 -13.73 5.18
CA GLU A 35 -70.66 -13.93 4.07
C GLU A 35 -70.11 -13.47 2.71
N VAL A 36 -69.09 -12.57 2.73
CA VAL A 36 -68.31 -12.22 1.54
C VAL A 36 -67.00 -12.98 1.59
N ASP A 37 -67.00 -14.16 1.01
CA ASP A 37 -65.82 -15.01 0.89
C ASP A 37 -65.15 -14.85 -0.48
N THR A 38 -64.03 -15.57 -0.70
CA THR A 38 -63.30 -15.52 -1.98
C THR A 38 -64.10 -15.98 -3.19
N ALA A 39 -65.15 -16.80 -2.98
CA ALA A 39 -66.07 -17.24 -4.05
C ALA A 39 -67.07 -16.16 -4.41
N ALA A 40 -67.46 -15.30 -3.46
CA ALA A 40 -68.33 -14.16 -3.68
C ALA A 40 -67.64 -12.99 -4.40
N LEU A 41 -66.30 -12.91 -4.27
CA LEU A 41 -65.47 -11.91 -4.95
C LEU A 41 -64.95 -12.48 -6.28
N LYS A 42 -65.35 -11.92 -7.40
CA LYS A 42 -64.76 -12.24 -8.71
C LYS A 42 -63.35 -11.75 -8.79
N ALA A 43 -62.57 -12.34 -9.70
CA ALA A 43 -61.24 -11.79 -10.02
C ALA A 43 -61.39 -10.31 -10.39
N ASP A 44 -60.48 -9.49 -9.91
CA ASP A 44 -60.44 -8.03 -10.11
C ASP A 44 -61.65 -7.27 -9.55
N ALA A 45 -62.43 -7.87 -8.64
CA ALA A 45 -63.55 -7.19 -8.00
C ALA A 45 -63.19 -6.09 -7.03
N VAL A 46 -61.90 -6.12 -6.53
CA VAL A 46 -61.29 -5.08 -5.68
C VAL A 46 -60.13 -4.51 -6.46
N THR A 47 -60.29 -3.33 -7.00
CA THR A 47 -59.24 -2.59 -7.70
C THR A 47 -58.69 -1.48 -6.80
N GLY A 48 -57.68 -0.74 -7.29
CA GLY A 48 -57.15 0.40 -6.54
C GLY A 48 -58.15 1.50 -6.20
N ALA A 49 -59.30 1.53 -6.89
CA ALA A 49 -60.35 2.50 -6.61
C ALA A 49 -61.18 2.15 -5.36
N GLU A 50 -61.29 0.86 -5.04
CA GLU A 50 -62.00 0.37 -3.85
C GLU A 50 -61.13 0.34 -2.60
N LEU A 51 -59.80 0.45 -2.77
CA LEU A 51 -58.83 0.52 -1.67
C LEU A 51 -58.58 1.99 -1.29
N ALA A 52 -58.93 2.38 -0.08
CA ALA A 52 -58.56 3.69 0.45
C ALA A 52 -57.03 3.80 0.61
N ASP A 53 -56.51 5.00 0.59
CA ASP A 53 -55.12 5.26 0.87
C ASP A 53 -54.69 4.61 2.21
N ASN A 54 -53.60 3.89 2.21
CA ASN A 54 -53.09 3.12 3.36
C ASN A 54 -54.00 1.96 3.83
N ALA A 55 -54.96 1.52 3.02
CA ALA A 55 -55.78 0.35 3.34
C ALA A 55 -55.00 -0.96 3.39
N VAL A 56 -53.88 -1.03 2.69
CA VAL A 56 -52.92 -2.16 2.71
C VAL A 56 -51.62 -1.70 3.39
N ASN A 57 -51.35 -2.25 4.55
CA ASN A 57 -50.16 -1.95 5.35
C ASN A 57 -49.32 -3.21 5.60
N SER A 58 -48.25 -3.12 6.36
CA SER A 58 -47.34 -4.25 6.64
C SER A 58 -48.01 -5.47 7.27
N GLU A 59 -49.11 -5.28 7.99
CA GLU A 59 -49.84 -6.40 8.64
C GLU A 59 -50.60 -7.27 7.63
N HIS A 60 -50.82 -6.76 6.43
CA HIS A 60 -51.50 -7.49 5.33
C HIS A 60 -50.56 -8.35 4.50
N TYR A 61 -49.22 -8.21 4.69
CA TYR A 61 -48.22 -9.01 3.99
C TYR A 61 -47.70 -10.12 4.86
N THR A 62 -47.77 -11.35 4.38
CA THR A 62 -47.04 -12.46 5.02
C THR A 62 -45.57 -12.35 4.73
N ASP A 63 -44.70 -12.75 5.68
CA ASP A 63 -43.24 -12.76 5.48
C ASP A 63 -42.87 -13.49 4.18
N GLY A 64 -42.09 -12.83 3.32
CA GLY A 64 -41.69 -13.35 2.03
C GLY A 64 -42.71 -13.27 0.92
N SER A 65 -43.93 -12.69 1.16
CA SER A 65 -44.96 -12.55 0.13
C SER A 65 -44.64 -11.50 -0.93
N ILE A 66 -43.74 -10.56 -0.63
CA ILE A 66 -43.24 -9.60 -1.60
C ILE A 66 -41.87 -10.10 -2.07
N ASP A 67 -41.81 -10.65 -3.24
CA ASP A 67 -40.62 -11.15 -3.90
C ASP A 67 -40.25 -10.30 -5.12
N ASN A 68 -39.19 -10.69 -5.83
CA ASN A 68 -38.70 -9.95 -6.99
C ASN A 68 -39.76 -9.78 -8.13
N ALA A 69 -40.75 -10.68 -8.21
CA ALA A 69 -41.81 -10.56 -9.23
C ALA A 69 -42.80 -9.44 -8.91
N HIS A 70 -42.87 -9.03 -7.65
CA HIS A 70 -43.77 -7.96 -7.17
C HIS A 70 -43.15 -6.58 -7.19
N ILE A 71 -41.83 -6.52 -7.42
CA ILE A 71 -41.05 -5.26 -7.43
C ILE A 71 -40.57 -5.05 -8.87
N ALA A 72 -41.09 -4.05 -9.55
CA ALA A 72 -40.61 -3.71 -10.88
C ALA A 72 -39.14 -3.26 -10.85
N ASP A 73 -38.45 -3.47 -11.97
CA ASP A 73 -37.06 -2.96 -12.11
C ASP A 73 -37.05 -1.45 -11.83
N ASP A 74 -36.04 -1.00 -11.09
CA ASP A 74 -35.86 0.40 -10.66
C ASP A 74 -36.94 0.96 -9.72
N ALA A 75 -37.86 0.11 -9.20
CA ALA A 75 -38.87 0.55 -8.23
C ALA A 75 -38.30 0.87 -6.85
N ILE A 76 -37.11 0.36 -6.54
CA ILE A 76 -36.38 0.64 -5.30
C ILE A 76 -35.18 1.52 -5.64
N ASP A 77 -35.26 2.77 -5.32
CA ASP A 77 -34.20 3.76 -5.53
C ASP A 77 -33.62 4.28 -4.21
N SER A 78 -32.74 5.28 -4.28
CA SER A 78 -32.04 5.82 -3.12
C SER A 78 -32.95 6.43 -2.05
N GLU A 79 -34.18 6.86 -2.41
CA GLU A 79 -35.14 7.45 -1.47
C GLU A 79 -35.78 6.41 -0.56
N HIS A 80 -35.77 5.13 -1.00
CA HIS A 80 -36.34 4.01 -0.26
C HIS A 80 -35.37 3.45 0.80
N TYR A 81 -34.12 3.86 0.78
CA TYR A 81 -33.11 3.42 1.76
C TYR A 81 -32.88 4.49 2.83
N ALA A 82 -33.19 4.17 4.08
CA ALA A 82 -32.79 5.01 5.18
C ALA A 82 -31.27 5.07 5.31
N ALA A 83 -30.71 6.18 5.80
CA ALA A 83 -29.28 6.29 6.02
C ALA A 83 -28.78 5.14 6.93
N GLY A 84 -27.77 4.40 6.47
CA GLY A 84 -27.21 3.27 7.16
C GLY A 84 -28.01 1.95 7.07
N SER A 85 -29.11 1.90 6.31
CA SER A 85 -29.90 0.67 6.14
C SER A 85 -29.18 -0.39 5.27
N ILE A 86 -28.22 0.01 4.46
CA ILE A 86 -27.36 -0.92 3.72
C ILE A 86 -26.06 -1.07 4.49
N ASP A 87 -25.91 -2.17 5.17
CA ASP A 87 -24.73 -2.53 5.95
C ASP A 87 -23.95 -3.71 5.33
N THR A 88 -22.94 -4.20 6.01
CA THR A 88 -22.10 -5.30 5.51
C THR A 88 -22.86 -6.60 5.30
N ALA A 89 -23.96 -6.83 6.02
CA ALA A 89 -24.78 -8.03 5.83
C ALA A 89 -25.56 -8.02 4.52
N HIS A 90 -25.83 -6.83 3.96
CA HIS A 90 -26.53 -6.65 2.70
C HIS A 90 -25.60 -6.71 1.48
N ILE A 91 -24.28 -6.66 1.68
CA ILE A 91 -23.27 -6.72 0.63
C ILE A 91 -22.45 -7.97 0.82
N ALA A 92 -22.78 -9.04 0.10
CA ALA A 92 -22.01 -10.27 0.18
C ALA A 92 -20.58 -10.10 -0.38
N ASP A 93 -19.67 -10.98 0.05
CA ASP A 93 -18.29 -11.00 -0.41
C ASP A 93 -18.18 -11.03 -1.94
N GLY A 94 -17.32 -10.19 -2.50
CA GLY A 94 -17.10 -10.10 -3.94
C GLY A 94 -18.17 -9.32 -4.72
N GLN A 95 -19.22 -8.79 -4.08
CA GLN A 95 -20.24 -8.00 -4.78
C GLN A 95 -19.75 -6.62 -5.22
N ILE A 96 -18.78 -6.06 -4.51
CA ILE A 96 -18.11 -4.81 -4.93
C ILE A 96 -16.90 -5.18 -5.78
N THR A 97 -17.11 -5.23 -7.09
CA THR A 97 -16.05 -5.50 -8.08
C THR A 97 -15.38 -4.21 -8.53
N THR A 98 -14.23 -4.33 -9.21
CA THR A 98 -13.53 -3.18 -9.79
C THR A 98 -14.40 -2.38 -10.76
N ALA A 99 -15.34 -3.02 -11.46
CA ALA A 99 -16.29 -2.35 -12.35
C ALA A 99 -17.29 -1.46 -11.57
N LYS A 100 -17.57 -1.79 -10.30
CA LYS A 100 -18.46 -1.01 -9.42
C LYS A 100 -17.70 0.08 -8.64
N LEU A 101 -16.38 -0.06 -8.54
CA LEU A 101 -15.50 1.00 -8.04
C LEU A 101 -15.14 1.91 -9.22
N ALA A 102 -16.03 2.83 -9.56
CA ALA A 102 -15.74 3.79 -10.62
C ALA A 102 -14.43 4.54 -10.35
N GLY A 103 -13.72 4.93 -11.41
CA GLY A 103 -12.51 5.74 -11.29
C GLY A 103 -12.70 6.99 -10.43
N ALA A 104 -13.92 7.50 -10.31
CA ALA A 104 -14.29 8.60 -9.44
C ALA A 104 -14.02 8.34 -7.94
N VAL A 105 -13.94 7.10 -7.49
CA VAL A 105 -13.53 6.78 -6.10
C VAL A 105 -12.10 7.29 -5.85
N PHE A 106 -11.23 7.25 -6.86
CA PHE A 106 -9.86 7.76 -6.78
C PHE A 106 -9.75 9.19 -7.30
N THR A 107 -10.32 9.48 -8.48
CA THR A 107 -10.21 10.81 -9.11
C THR A 107 -11.07 11.88 -8.45
N GLY A 108 -12.14 11.49 -7.77
CA GLY A 108 -12.99 12.39 -6.98
C GLY A 108 -12.53 12.56 -5.52
N ALA A 109 -11.55 11.76 -5.08
CA ALA A 109 -10.98 11.94 -3.76
C ALA A 109 -10.17 13.24 -3.70
N THR A 110 -10.24 13.94 -2.58
CA THR A 110 -9.42 15.13 -2.35
C THR A 110 -7.94 14.73 -2.33
N ASP A 111 -7.12 15.46 -3.06
CA ASP A 111 -5.66 15.30 -3.01
C ASP A 111 -5.17 15.48 -1.56
N ILE A 112 -4.22 14.66 -1.15
CA ILE A 112 -3.57 14.75 0.15
C ILE A 112 -2.98 16.15 0.40
N GLY A 113 -2.60 16.88 -0.67
CA GLY A 113 -2.12 18.27 -0.60
C GLY A 113 -0.81 18.45 0.18
N ALA A 114 -0.14 17.36 0.53
CA ALA A 114 1.10 17.32 1.31
C ALA A 114 2.05 16.25 0.78
N ALA A 115 3.32 16.31 1.19
CA ALA A 115 4.27 15.25 0.88
C ALA A 115 3.85 13.93 1.56
N ILE A 116 4.03 12.82 0.85
CA ILE A 116 3.82 11.48 1.41
C ILE A 116 4.84 11.25 2.54
N VAL A 117 4.35 10.85 3.71
CA VAL A 117 5.17 10.52 4.87
C VAL A 117 5.13 9.01 5.18
N ASP A 118 6.08 8.53 5.96
CA ASP A 118 6.27 7.09 6.23
C ASP A 118 5.03 6.41 6.86
N ALA A 119 4.16 7.18 7.52
CA ALA A 119 2.92 6.68 8.14
C ALA A 119 1.74 6.55 7.18
N ASP A 120 1.79 7.17 5.99
CA ASP A 120 0.70 7.12 5.01
C ASP A 120 0.42 5.68 4.56
N LEU A 121 -0.86 5.41 4.31
CA LEU A 121 -1.33 4.08 4.00
C LEU A 121 -1.75 3.96 2.53
N PHE A 122 -1.36 2.86 1.92
CA PHE A 122 -1.76 2.45 0.59
C PHE A 122 -2.53 1.14 0.65
N LEU A 123 -3.55 0.99 -0.19
CA LEU A 123 -4.22 -0.27 -0.41
C LEU A 123 -3.52 -1.02 -1.54
N MET A 124 -3.30 -2.31 -1.35
CA MET A 124 -2.70 -3.18 -2.36
C MET A 124 -3.30 -4.58 -2.29
N ASP A 125 -3.34 -5.28 -3.41
CA ASP A 125 -3.55 -6.72 -3.46
C ASP A 125 -2.22 -7.40 -3.07
N ASP A 126 -2.24 -8.30 -2.09
CA ASP A 126 -1.05 -9.02 -1.62
C ASP A 126 -0.69 -10.23 -2.51
N GLY A 127 -1.40 -10.43 -3.63
CA GLY A 127 -1.17 -11.52 -4.56
C GLY A 127 -1.60 -12.91 -4.07
N ALA A 128 -2.09 -13.01 -2.85
CA ALA A 128 -2.50 -14.26 -2.22
C ALA A 128 -4.02 -14.46 -2.31
N GLY A 129 -4.57 -14.51 -3.53
CA GLY A 129 -5.99 -14.78 -3.76
C GLY A 129 -6.89 -13.54 -3.68
N GLY A 130 -6.38 -12.35 -4.00
CA GLY A 130 -7.17 -11.14 -4.14
C GLY A 130 -7.57 -10.47 -2.82
N THR A 131 -6.84 -10.71 -1.75
CA THR A 131 -7.07 -10.01 -0.48
C THR A 131 -6.45 -8.62 -0.51
N ILE A 132 -7.30 -7.60 -0.40
CA ILE A 132 -6.83 -6.22 -0.29
C ILE A 132 -6.28 -5.99 1.11
N ARG A 133 -5.02 -5.54 1.18
CA ARG A 133 -4.33 -5.19 2.43
C ARG A 133 -3.82 -3.77 2.38
N LYS A 134 -3.64 -3.18 3.55
CA LYS A 134 -2.96 -1.89 3.68
C LYS A 134 -1.47 -2.09 3.87
N THR A 135 -0.67 -1.23 3.25
CA THR A 135 0.76 -1.10 3.52
C THR A 135 1.12 0.35 3.81
N THR A 136 2.24 0.60 4.46
CA THR A 136 2.72 1.95 4.73
C THR A 136 3.65 2.45 3.62
N ALA A 137 3.77 3.76 3.47
CA ALA A 137 4.76 4.38 2.59
C ALA A 137 6.20 3.93 2.95
N ALA A 138 6.51 3.75 4.23
CA ALA A 138 7.79 3.22 4.67
C ALA A 138 8.12 1.85 4.06
N ARG A 139 7.15 0.93 3.98
CA ARG A 139 7.34 -0.38 3.35
C ARG A 139 7.53 -0.29 1.84
N LEU A 140 6.76 0.57 1.18
CA LEU A 140 6.94 0.83 -0.26
C LEU A 140 8.31 1.42 -0.55
N LYS A 141 8.78 2.36 0.27
CA LYS A 141 10.12 2.94 0.19
C LYS A 141 11.21 1.87 0.33
N THR A 142 11.05 0.93 1.26
CA THR A 142 11.96 -0.20 1.43
C THR A 142 11.97 -1.12 0.20
N TYR A 143 10.80 -1.44 -0.35
CA TYR A 143 10.67 -2.26 -1.55
C TYR A 143 11.23 -1.57 -2.80
N ALA A 144 10.96 -0.28 -2.97
CA ALA A 144 11.44 0.51 -4.11
C ALA A 144 12.96 0.76 -4.10
N GLY A 145 13.65 0.23 -3.09
CA GLY A 145 15.07 0.46 -2.92
C GLY A 145 15.31 1.89 -2.45
N GLY A 146 15.02 2.15 -1.20
CA GLY A 146 15.27 3.46 -0.60
C GLY A 146 16.74 3.81 -0.60
N GLY A 147 17.15 4.61 -1.59
CA GLY A 147 18.47 5.18 -1.68
C GLY A 147 19.61 4.17 -1.92
N ASN A 148 20.78 4.65 -2.27
CA ASN A 148 22.01 3.87 -2.45
C ASN A 148 22.56 3.34 -1.10
N THR A 149 21.74 2.55 -0.39
CA THR A 149 22.07 2.00 0.92
C THR A 149 22.41 0.51 0.85
N PRO A 150 23.42 0.04 1.60
CA PRO A 150 24.22 0.82 2.55
C PRO A 150 25.19 1.78 1.87
N GLN A 151 25.57 2.82 2.62
CA GLN A 151 26.53 3.83 2.20
C GLN A 151 27.39 4.27 3.40
N PHE A 152 28.64 4.62 3.13
CA PHE A 152 29.54 5.14 4.15
C PHE A 152 30.50 6.16 3.58
N SER A 153 31.01 7.00 4.46
CA SER A 153 32.16 7.87 4.21
C SER A 153 33.01 7.92 5.47
N ALA A 154 34.29 7.62 5.31
CA ALA A 154 35.27 7.65 6.41
C ALA A 154 36.54 8.35 5.98
N ARG A 155 37.22 8.96 6.95
CA ARG A 155 38.50 9.65 6.74
C ARG A 155 39.54 9.23 7.77
N SER A 156 40.81 9.43 7.42
CA SER A 156 41.88 9.34 8.39
C SER A 156 41.84 10.54 9.34
N SER A 157 41.83 10.31 10.63
CA SER A 157 41.83 11.36 11.66
C SER A 157 43.24 11.84 12.07
N THR A 158 44.22 10.99 11.86
CA THR A 158 45.61 11.23 12.26
C THR A 158 46.59 10.73 11.22
N ASN A 159 47.82 11.23 11.25
CA ASN A 159 48.86 10.72 10.37
C ASN A 159 49.21 9.26 10.70
N GLN A 160 49.44 8.48 9.65
CA GLN A 160 49.86 7.08 9.74
C GLN A 160 51.24 6.89 9.07
N THR A 161 52.16 6.27 9.73
CA THR A 161 53.50 5.97 9.17
C THR A 161 53.47 4.69 8.38
N LEU A 162 53.96 4.72 7.13
CA LEU A 162 54.20 3.57 6.27
C LEU A 162 55.67 3.24 6.21
N SER A 163 56.03 2.04 6.58
CA SER A 163 57.40 1.53 6.42
C SER A 163 57.74 1.27 4.95
N ASN A 164 59.02 1.45 4.59
CA ASN A 164 59.49 1.22 3.23
C ASN A 164 59.16 -0.19 2.75
N ASN A 165 58.64 -0.30 1.52
CA ASN A 165 58.27 -1.53 0.85
C ASN A 165 57.28 -2.45 1.62
N THR A 166 56.61 -1.93 2.64
CA THR A 166 55.66 -2.68 3.45
C THR A 166 54.22 -2.30 3.08
N LEU A 167 53.42 -3.30 2.66
CA LEU A 167 52.01 -3.10 2.40
C LEU A 167 51.28 -3.00 3.73
N THR A 168 50.67 -1.87 3.99
CA THR A 168 50.06 -1.53 5.28
C THR A 168 48.63 -1.10 5.07
N LYS A 169 47.69 -1.62 5.90
CA LYS A 169 46.29 -1.19 5.90
C LYS A 169 46.18 0.29 6.26
N VAL A 170 45.47 1.06 5.45
CA VAL A 170 45.20 2.47 5.73
C VAL A 170 44.13 2.58 6.82
N VAL A 171 44.40 3.42 7.82
CA VAL A 171 43.49 3.65 8.93
C VAL A 171 42.59 4.86 8.65
N PHE A 172 41.31 4.62 8.55
CA PHE A 172 40.26 5.64 8.46
C PHE A 172 39.53 5.70 9.80
N GLY A 173 40.06 6.52 10.71
CA GLY A 173 39.65 6.52 12.12
C GLY A 173 38.41 7.36 12.44
N THR A 174 37.85 8.09 11.47
CA THR A 174 36.67 8.93 11.67
C THR A 174 35.64 8.62 10.59
N GLU A 175 34.50 8.17 11.00
CA GLU A 175 33.32 8.08 10.13
C GLU A 175 32.69 9.47 9.95
N ILE A 176 32.48 9.88 8.71
CA ILE A 176 31.77 11.12 8.38
C ILE A 176 30.26 10.83 8.39
N PHE A 177 29.88 9.71 7.80
CA PHE A 177 28.55 9.11 7.92
C PHE A 177 28.62 7.60 7.65
N ASP A 178 27.83 6.83 8.36
CA ASP A 178 27.59 5.40 8.16
C ASP A 178 26.26 5.02 8.84
N PRO A 179 25.13 5.43 8.26
CA PRO A 179 23.83 5.26 8.89
C PRO A 179 23.39 3.81 9.08
N GLN A 180 24.04 2.86 8.39
CA GLN A 180 23.76 1.43 8.51
C GLN A 180 24.80 0.67 9.34
N SER A 181 25.81 1.35 9.91
CA SER A 181 26.89 0.73 10.69
C SER A 181 27.64 -0.38 9.93
N THR A 182 27.98 -0.09 8.68
CA THR A 182 28.62 -1.01 7.74
C THR A 182 30.15 -0.82 7.65
N PHE A 183 30.66 0.25 8.27
CA PHE A 183 32.07 0.57 8.29
C PHE A 183 32.62 0.48 9.72
N ALA A 184 33.59 -0.39 9.93
CA ALA A 184 34.24 -0.55 11.23
C ALA A 184 35.70 -0.96 11.04
N SER A 185 36.61 -0.48 11.91
CA SER A 185 38.01 -0.87 11.87
C SER A 185 38.68 -0.69 10.50
N SER A 186 38.31 0.40 9.78
CA SER A 186 38.82 0.71 8.43
C SER A 186 38.47 -0.38 7.39
N ARG A 187 37.30 -0.99 7.55
CA ARG A 187 36.75 -2.03 6.70
C ARG A 187 35.29 -1.72 6.42
N PHE A 188 34.89 -1.85 5.17
CA PHE A 188 33.48 -1.83 4.76
C PHE A 188 32.96 -3.25 4.61
N THR A 189 31.86 -3.58 5.28
CA THR A 189 31.10 -4.84 5.17
C THR A 189 29.64 -4.48 4.95
N PRO A 190 29.05 -4.73 3.77
CA PRO A 190 27.78 -4.13 3.40
C PRO A 190 26.56 -4.63 4.18
N GLY A 191 26.56 -5.88 4.66
CA GLY A 191 25.41 -6.50 5.28
C GLY A 191 24.25 -6.83 4.33
N VAL A 192 24.34 -6.43 3.06
CA VAL A 192 23.35 -6.66 2.01
C VAL A 192 24.08 -6.97 0.70
N ALA A 193 23.70 -8.02 0.00
CA ALA A 193 24.26 -8.34 -1.31
C ALA A 193 23.89 -7.29 -2.37
N GLY A 194 24.77 -7.04 -3.31
CA GLY A 194 24.53 -6.10 -4.40
C GLY A 194 25.78 -5.61 -5.11
N ASN A 195 25.60 -4.63 -5.99
CA ASN A 195 26.70 -3.95 -6.67
C ASN A 195 27.04 -2.66 -5.93
N TYR A 196 28.31 -2.45 -5.69
CA TYR A 196 28.82 -1.31 -4.90
C TYR A 196 29.80 -0.48 -5.73
N PHE A 197 29.69 0.84 -5.59
CA PHE A 197 30.69 1.77 -6.07
C PHE A 197 31.51 2.28 -4.90
N MET A 198 32.82 2.26 -5.05
CA MET A 198 33.75 2.66 -4.00
C MET A 198 34.80 3.60 -4.56
N THR A 199 35.25 4.53 -3.73
CA THR A 199 36.36 5.42 -4.01
C THR A 199 37.23 5.58 -2.80
N ALA A 200 38.52 5.55 -3.02
CA ALA A 200 39.51 5.87 -2.00
C ALA A 200 40.53 6.89 -2.51
N SER A 201 40.92 7.80 -1.64
CA SER A 201 42.01 8.74 -1.85
C SER A 201 42.90 8.70 -0.64
N VAL A 202 44.21 8.64 -0.86
CA VAL A 202 45.20 8.65 0.22
C VAL A 202 46.24 9.71 -0.10
N ARG A 203 46.47 10.59 0.87
CA ARG A 203 47.45 11.68 0.77
C ARG A 203 48.78 11.29 1.39
N PHE A 204 49.80 11.16 0.56
CA PHE A 204 51.15 10.84 0.96
C PHE A 204 51.96 12.10 1.17
N ALA A 205 52.80 12.11 2.21
CA ALA A 205 53.82 13.13 2.41
C ALA A 205 54.93 12.96 1.39
N ASN A 206 55.52 14.08 1.00
CA ASN A 206 56.68 14.05 0.15
C ASN A 206 57.94 14.35 0.97
N GLU A 207 58.85 13.40 1.03
CA GLU A 207 60.20 13.56 1.63
C GLU A 207 61.31 13.23 0.61
N SER A 208 60.94 12.61 -0.53
CA SER A 208 61.85 12.20 -1.60
C SER A 208 61.05 11.78 -2.84
N THR A 209 61.72 11.52 -3.96
CA THR A 209 61.03 10.89 -5.13
C THR A 209 60.78 9.42 -4.86
N TYR A 210 59.55 8.98 -4.95
CA TYR A 210 59.14 7.59 -4.77
C TYR A 210 57.77 7.29 -5.43
N GLU A 211 57.40 6.03 -5.43
CA GLU A 211 56.13 5.56 -5.98
C GLU A 211 55.20 5.10 -4.86
N PRO A 212 54.20 5.93 -4.48
CA PRO A 212 53.14 5.48 -3.62
C PRO A 212 52.19 4.57 -4.39
N VAL A 213 51.68 3.57 -3.70
CA VAL A 213 50.78 2.56 -4.28
C VAL A 213 49.62 2.38 -3.34
N LEU A 214 48.41 2.36 -3.93
CA LEU A 214 47.19 1.89 -3.27
C LEU A 214 46.77 0.56 -3.82
N ARG A 215 46.14 -0.24 -2.96
CA ARG A 215 45.56 -1.53 -3.34
C ARG A 215 44.30 -1.80 -2.54
N PRO A 216 43.13 -1.92 -3.20
CA PRO A 216 41.95 -2.45 -2.54
C PRO A 216 42.10 -3.96 -2.30
N TYR A 217 41.66 -4.39 -1.15
CA TYR A 217 41.58 -5.78 -0.75
C TYR A 217 40.12 -6.19 -0.62
N PHE A 218 39.79 -7.26 -1.28
CA PHE A 218 38.48 -7.89 -1.21
C PHE A 218 38.61 -9.25 -0.54
N ASN A 219 37.96 -9.46 0.59
CA ASN A 219 38.02 -10.69 1.40
C ASN A 219 39.47 -11.15 1.68
N GLY A 220 40.33 -10.20 2.03
CA GLY A 220 41.75 -10.47 2.31
C GLY A 220 42.64 -10.69 1.08
N SER A 221 42.08 -10.65 -0.13
CA SER A 221 42.83 -10.78 -1.37
C SER A 221 42.95 -9.44 -2.09
N GLY A 222 44.16 -9.07 -2.45
CA GLY A 222 44.42 -7.81 -3.14
C GLY A 222 43.95 -7.86 -4.59
N LEU A 223 43.21 -6.84 -5.01
CA LEU A 223 42.65 -6.76 -6.37
C LEU A 223 43.74 -6.28 -7.36
N TYR A 224 43.84 -5.00 -7.56
CA TYR A 224 44.77 -4.39 -8.52
C TYR A 224 45.62 -3.33 -7.81
N TRP A 225 46.69 -2.90 -8.49
CA TRP A 225 47.58 -1.87 -7.99
C TRP A 225 47.26 -0.54 -8.66
N VAL A 226 47.18 0.53 -7.86
CA VAL A 226 47.08 1.91 -8.33
C VAL A 226 48.34 2.65 -7.88
N THR A 227 49.08 3.13 -8.83
CA THR A 227 50.37 3.79 -8.55
C THR A 227 50.32 5.26 -8.88
N GLY A 228 51.04 6.06 -8.13
CA GLY A 228 51.36 7.43 -8.45
C GLY A 228 52.87 7.61 -8.50
N THR A 229 53.35 8.78 -8.86
CA THR A 229 54.77 9.14 -8.76
C THR A 229 54.84 10.46 -8.03
N ILE A 230 55.54 10.50 -6.91
CA ILE A 230 55.86 11.71 -6.15
C ILE A 230 57.26 12.18 -6.56
N THR A 231 57.40 13.47 -6.87
CA THR A 231 58.67 14.09 -7.16
C THR A 231 59.14 14.95 -5.95
N ALA A 232 60.42 15.17 -5.80
CA ALA A 232 60.99 15.91 -4.67
C ALA A 232 60.50 17.38 -4.57
N GLN A 233 59.75 17.89 -5.52
CA GLN A 233 59.17 19.24 -5.53
C GLN A 233 57.77 19.32 -4.99
N ASP A 234 57.09 18.20 -4.84
CA ASP A 234 55.72 18.13 -4.37
C ASP A 234 55.69 18.06 -2.82
N GLN A 235 54.87 18.86 -2.16
CA GLN A 235 54.70 18.76 -0.71
C GLN A 235 53.90 17.53 -0.32
N TYR A 236 52.87 17.21 -1.13
CA TYR A 236 51.97 16.11 -0.88
C TYR A 236 51.42 15.60 -2.23
N MET A 237 51.05 14.34 -2.27
CA MET A 237 50.35 13.75 -3.40
C MET A 237 49.19 12.92 -2.93
N ASN A 238 48.05 13.08 -3.62
CA ASN A 238 46.89 12.18 -3.46
C ASN A 238 46.98 11.10 -4.52
N VAL A 239 46.98 9.84 -4.11
CA VAL A 239 46.69 8.71 -4.98
C VAL A 239 45.26 8.31 -4.75
N SER A 240 44.47 8.25 -5.83
CA SER A 240 43.04 8.02 -5.76
C SER A 240 42.61 6.99 -6.80
N PHE A 241 41.58 6.25 -6.49
CA PHE A 241 40.94 5.34 -7.42
C PHE A 241 39.44 5.17 -7.09
N SER A 242 38.70 4.69 -8.05
CA SER A 242 37.31 4.26 -7.88
C SER A 242 37.07 2.96 -8.65
N PHE A 243 36.12 2.16 -8.17
CA PHE A 243 35.76 0.91 -8.78
C PHE A 243 34.35 0.48 -8.39
N ALA A 244 33.76 -0.38 -9.20
CA ALA A 244 32.54 -1.08 -8.88
C ALA A 244 32.87 -2.57 -8.61
N ILE A 245 32.13 -3.17 -7.67
CA ILE A 245 32.31 -4.56 -7.28
C ILE A 245 30.96 -5.13 -6.82
N THR A 246 30.74 -6.41 -7.16
CA THR A 246 29.63 -7.18 -6.60
C THR A 246 30.07 -7.78 -5.28
N MET A 247 29.25 -7.68 -4.24
CA MET A 247 29.53 -8.16 -2.90
C MET A 247 28.32 -8.93 -2.35
N ASP A 248 28.57 -9.98 -1.61
CA ASP A 248 27.61 -10.63 -0.73
C ASP A 248 27.53 -9.88 0.61
N ALA A 249 26.60 -10.27 1.47
CA ALA A 249 26.33 -9.55 2.72
C ALA A 249 27.51 -9.53 3.69
N ASP A 250 28.33 -10.58 3.69
CA ASP A 250 29.49 -10.79 4.57
C ASP A 250 30.84 -10.48 3.93
N ASP A 251 30.82 -10.12 2.64
CA ASP A 251 32.00 -9.66 1.95
C ASP A 251 32.53 -8.35 2.53
N TYR A 252 33.83 -8.10 2.36
CA TYR A 252 34.41 -6.86 2.83
C TYR A 252 35.50 -6.29 1.93
N VAL A 253 35.66 -4.97 2.03
CA VAL A 253 36.72 -4.21 1.36
C VAL A 253 37.53 -3.42 2.35
N GLU A 254 38.86 -3.46 2.17
CA GLU A 254 39.86 -2.70 2.91
C GLU A 254 40.81 -2.04 1.92
N ILE A 255 41.42 -0.94 2.32
CA ILE A 255 42.42 -0.22 1.51
C ILE A 255 43.80 -0.37 2.13
N TYR A 256 44.74 -0.80 1.32
CA TYR A 256 46.13 -0.92 1.69
C TYR A 256 47.01 0.05 0.89
N ALA A 257 48.06 0.52 1.50
CA ALA A 257 49.06 1.41 0.90
C ALA A 257 50.46 0.88 1.08
N ARG A 258 51.31 1.16 0.10
CA ARG A 258 52.75 0.87 0.13
C ARG A 258 53.52 2.02 -0.51
N GLN A 259 54.76 2.21 -0.13
CA GLN A 259 55.70 3.17 -0.72
C GLN A 259 57.10 2.54 -0.80
N ASN A 260 57.98 3.09 -1.68
CA ASN A 260 59.34 2.59 -1.94
C ASN A 260 60.40 3.68 -1.82
N SER A 261 60.25 4.66 -0.93
CA SER A 261 61.15 5.80 -0.74
C SER A 261 62.51 5.48 -0.13
N GLY A 262 62.67 4.25 0.37
CA GLY A 262 63.86 3.88 1.14
C GLY A 262 63.76 4.17 2.66
N THR A 263 62.82 5.02 3.06
CA THR A 263 62.58 5.44 4.46
C THR A 263 61.08 5.27 4.84
N ASN A 264 60.74 5.66 6.05
CA ASN A 264 59.34 5.75 6.44
C ASN A 264 58.69 7.00 5.81
N VAL A 265 57.45 6.88 5.34
CA VAL A 265 56.67 7.99 4.81
C VAL A 265 55.35 8.10 5.55
N SER A 266 54.85 9.32 5.71
CA SER A 266 53.60 9.58 6.38
C SER A 266 52.41 9.62 5.37
N VAL A 267 51.34 8.91 5.67
CA VAL A 267 50.01 9.17 5.13
C VAL A 267 49.38 10.23 6.02
N HIS A 268 48.88 11.31 5.41
CA HIS A 268 48.32 12.43 6.14
C HIS A 268 46.83 12.18 6.46
N GLY A 269 46.47 12.39 7.74
CA GLY A 269 45.13 12.42 8.27
C GLY A 269 44.77 13.79 8.85
N GLY A 270 43.50 14.06 9.04
CA GLY A 270 42.97 15.31 9.62
C GLY A 270 41.68 15.75 8.92
N SER A 271 41.06 16.83 9.41
CA SER A 271 39.80 17.35 8.90
C SER A 271 39.87 17.87 7.46
N ASP A 272 41.04 18.44 7.10
CA ASP A 272 41.24 19.15 5.84
C ASP A 272 42.10 18.35 4.84
N VAL A 273 42.28 17.05 5.11
CA VAL A 273 43.18 16.19 4.33
C VAL A 273 42.34 15.17 3.52
N GLY A 274 42.74 14.99 2.27
CA GLY A 274 42.02 14.13 1.31
C GLY A 274 42.31 12.61 1.49
N THR A 275 42.61 12.12 2.72
CA THR A 275 42.69 10.68 2.97
C THR A 275 41.31 10.17 3.40
N VAL A 276 40.58 9.65 2.42
CA VAL A 276 39.15 9.26 2.55
C VAL A 276 38.89 7.92 1.89
N PHE A 277 37.87 7.22 2.39
CA PHE A 277 37.31 6.02 1.78
C PHE A 277 35.80 6.11 1.85
N ASN A 278 35.15 5.97 0.70
CA ASN A 278 33.71 6.10 0.57
C ASN A 278 33.17 4.96 -0.26
N GLY A 279 31.90 4.65 -0.04
CA GLY A 279 31.20 3.67 -0.86
C GLY A 279 29.69 3.73 -0.67
N PHE A 280 28.98 3.24 -1.67
CA PHE A 280 27.55 3.10 -1.63
C PHE A 280 27.07 1.98 -2.56
N LYS A 281 25.92 1.44 -2.26
CA LYS A 281 25.24 0.46 -3.11
C LYS A 281 24.70 1.12 -4.37
N ILE A 282 24.93 0.51 -5.54
CA ILE A 282 24.39 0.98 -6.82
C ILE A 282 23.02 0.34 -7.07
N THR A 283 22.93 -0.98 -6.85
CA THR A 283 21.73 -1.79 -7.07
C THR A 283 21.63 -2.96 -6.09
#